data_b022d98b3675a8061dbdcf05e895f1be
#
_entry.id   b022d98b3675a8061dbdcf05e895f1be
#
_cell.length_a   1.000
_cell.length_b   1.000
_cell.length_c   1.000
_cell.angle_alpha   90.00
_cell.angle_beta   90.00
_cell.angle_gamma   90.00
#
_symmetry.space_group_name_H-M   'P 1'
#
loop_
_entity.id
_entity.type
_entity.pdbx_description
1 polymer ?
#
loop_
_entity_poly.entity_id
_entity_poly.type
_entity_poly.pdbx_seq_one_letter_code
_entity_poly.pdbx_strand_id
1 'polypeptide(L)'
;ISAAGAALCFDPNHGHPIGGGGFWAAGYRRMLQEARQKLPAGRMLTTEEDADPWIDLLDAFLLVNTPPNRGEVIPMYPAVYGGRTITFGFQYIAGGDLDNGLPFRAKMARAFVWGAQLGWVGTDILNEKYAREAEYLRNLAQCRRRAHDFLAYGEMLPVPVVVGVPKVAIDAKAPFGGGYRLELPAVIASAWRSDNGDIGIALTNMTDEEQTARLDLSAMRLGLSSRGRYHLSRVSASGEEPIGDSTGPRLQHTEVMPPRSAVVLRISTS
;
A
#
# COMPACT_ATOMS: atom_id res chain seq x y z
N ILE A 1 11.06 16.64 6.95
CA ILE A 1 12.34 16.62 6.24
C ILE A 1 12.07 16.18 4.82
N SER A 2 12.67 16.79 3.83
CA SER A 2 12.60 16.36 2.43
C SER A 2 13.94 15.74 2.03
N ALA A 3 13.91 14.60 1.39
CA ALA A 3 15.08 13.92 0.83
C ALA A 3 15.35 14.35 -0.62
N ALA A 4 14.96 15.56 -0.98
CA ALA A 4 15.11 16.11 -2.32
C ALA A 4 16.52 15.93 -2.89
N GLY A 5 16.64 15.99 -4.22
CA GLY A 5 17.85 15.67 -4.96
C GLY A 5 19.07 16.47 -4.55
N ALA A 6 20.24 15.86 -4.69
CA ALA A 6 21.53 16.49 -4.41
C ALA A 6 21.77 17.65 -5.37
N ALA A 7 22.27 18.77 -4.83
CA ALA A 7 22.76 19.87 -5.62
C ALA A 7 24.22 19.64 -6.03
N LEU A 8 24.54 19.89 -7.30
CA LEU A 8 25.93 19.91 -7.75
C LEU A 8 26.59 21.18 -7.26
N CYS A 9 27.83 21.07 -6.78
CA CYS A 9 28.60 22.20 -6.33
C CYS A 9 29.98 22.18 -6.99
N PHE A 10 30.36 23.27 -7.63
CA PHE A 10 31.61 23.44 -8.38
C PHE A 10 32.59 24.39 -7.68
N ASP A 11 32.30 24.85 -6.47
CA ASP A 11 33.21 25.67 -5.69
C ASP A 11 34.31 24.80 -5.04
N PRO A 12 35.60 25.06 -5.36
CA PRO A 12 36.70 24.27 -4.82
C PRO A 12 36.96 24.50 -3.33
N ASN A 13 36.37 25.53 -2.73
CA ASN A 13 36.64 25.94 -1.35
C ASN A 13 35.68 25.29 -0.32
N HIS A 14 34.74 24.45 -0.73
CA HIS A 14 33.75 23.85 0.16
C HIS A 14 34.20 22.56 0.91
N GLY A 15 35.43 22.12 0.73
CA GLY A 15 36.00 20.97 1.41
C GLY A 15 35.38 19.61 1.00
N HIS A 16 34.80 19.55 -0.20
CA HIS A 16 34.28 18.32 -0.82
C HIS A 16 34.70 18.25 -2.30
N PRO A 17 34.61 17.09 -2.96
CA PRO A 17 34.91 16.97 -4.38
C PRO A 17 34.04 17.87 -5.26
N ILE A 18 34.64 18.47 -6.27
CA ILE A 18 33.96 19.33 -7.23
C ILE A 18 32.91 18.54 -8.01
N GLY A 19 31.72 19.13 -8.17
CA GLY A 19 30.65 18.64 -9.03
C GLY A 19 29.73 17.64 -8.40
N GLY A 20 30.16 16.85 -7.41
CA GLY A 20 29.31 15.82 -6.86
C GLY A 20 30.03 14.84 -5.95
N GLY A 21 29.63 13.57 -6.04
CA GLY A 21 30.11 12.48 -5.20
C GLY A 21 29.21 12.24 -4.00
N GLY A 22 29.71 11.44 -3.05
CA GLY A 22 28.94 11.03 -1.88
C GLY A 22 28.76 12.07 -0.79
N PHE A 23 29.26 13.31 -0.95
CA PHE A 23 29.25 14.31 0.11
C PHE A 23 27.84 14.70 0.58
N TRP A 24 26.89 14.81 -0.36
CA TRP A 24 25.50 15.10 -0.06
C TRP A 24 24.89 13.97 0.80
N ALA A 25 24.99 12.73 0.34
CA ALA A 25 24.45 11.58 1.04
C ALA A 25 25.10 11.41 2.44
N ALA A 26 26.42 11.61 2.54
CA ALA A 26 27.13 11.56 3.81
C ALA A 26 26.74 12.71 4.75
N GLY A 27 26.57 13.90 4.22
CA GLY A 27 26.11 15.07 4.99
C GLY A 27 24.69 14.89 5.51
N TYR A 28 23.81 14.40 4.66
CA TYR A 28 22.42 14.11 5.03
C TYR A 28 22.34 13.01 6.08
N ARG A 29 23.14 11.94 5.96
CA ARG A 29 23.24 10.88 6.97
C ARG A 29 23.69 11.43 8.33
N ARG A 30 24.72 12.28 8.39
CA ARG A 30 25.16 12.89 9.66
C ARG A 30 24.05 13.72 10.29
N MET A 31 23.36 14.55 9.51
CA MET A 31 22.22 15.36 9.97
C MET A 31 21.11 14.47 10.54
N LEU A 32 20.74 13.38 9.84
CA LEU A 32 19.72 12.45 10.30
C LEU A 32 20.14 11.70 11.57
N GLN A 33 21.40 11.30 11.69
CA GLN A 33 21.94 10.68 12.89
C GLN A 33 21.87 11.60 14.11
N GLU A 34 22.23 12.86 13.95
CA GLU A 34 22.10 13.87 15.00
C GLU A 34 20.63 14.14 15.38
N ALA A 35 19.75 14.22 14.38
CA ALA A 35 18.31 14.36 14.62
C ALA A 35 17.76 13.18 15.40
N ARG A 36 18.13 11.95 15.01
CA ARG A 36 17.71 10.72 15.69
C ARG A 36 18.18 10.69 17.15
N GLN A 37 19.41 11.09 17.43
CA GLN A 37 19.94 11.15 18.81
C GLN A 37 19.19 12.14 19.70
N LYS A 38 18.68 13.23 19.12
CA LYS A 38 17.92 14.28 19.84
C LYS A 38 16.42 13.99 19.90
N LEU A 39 15.95 12.97 19.17
CA LEU A 39 14.52 12.66 19.10
C LEU A 39 14.05 12.00 20.41
N PRO A 40 13.03 12.55 21.09
CA PRO A 40 12.49 11.91 22.29
C PRO A 40 11.94 10.52 22.01
N ALA A 41 11.97 9.64 23.01
CA ALA A 41 11.43 8.29 22.91
C ALA A 41 9.96 8.30 22.46
N GLY A 42 9.60 7.37 21.57
CA GLY A 42 8.27 7.26 21.00
C GLY A 42 7.92 8.30 19.93
N ARG A 43 8.90 9.09 19.47
CA ARG A 43 8.73 10.00 18.34
C ARG A 43 9.31 9.39 17.07
N MET A 44 8.71 9.74 15.94
CA MET A 44 9.08 9.25 14.61
C MET A 44 9.82 10.33 13.83
N LEU A 45 10.81 9.92 13.06
CA LEU A 45 11.47 10.74 12.08
C LEU A 45 10.99 10.31 10.68
N THR A 46 10.34 11.21 9.98
CA THR A 46 9.77 10.94 8.65
C THR A 46 10.37 11.87 7.62
N THR A 47 10.36 11.45 6.37
CA THR A 47 10.79 12.27 5.24
C THR A 47 9.74 12.30 4.15
N GLU A 48 9.82 13.30 3.31
CA GLU A 48 9.15 13.36 2.01
C GLU A 48 10.05 12.68 0.97
N GLU A 49 9.45 11.99 0.03
CA GLU A 49 10.06 11.18 -1.02
C GLU A 49 10.76 9.91 -0.49
N ASP A 50 11.07 9.01 -1.39
CA ASP A 50 11.82 7.80 -1.11
C ASP A 50 13.30 8.12 -0.83
N ALA A 51 13.83 7.54 0.21
CA ALA A 51 15.15 7.86 0.71
C ALA A 51 15.89 6.59 1.16
N ASP A 52 16.00 5.62 0.27
CA ASP A 52 16.62 4.31 0.50
C ASP A 52 17.95 4.36 1.23
N PRO A 53 18.90 5.29 0.92
CA PRO A 53 20.19 5.33 1.58
C PRO A 53 20.12 5.61 3.09
N TRP A 54 18.98 6.05 3.59
CA TRP A 54 18.78 6.43 5.01
C TRP A 54 17.62 5.70 5.68
N ILE A 55 17.16 4.60 5.11
CA ILE A 55 16.03 3.83 5.63
C ILE A 55 16.25 3.33 7.07
N ASP A 56 17.49 3.13 7.46
CA ASP A 56 17.90 2.76 8.82
C ASP A 56 17.76 3.91 9.84
N LEU A 57 17.58 5.14 9.37
CA LEU A 57 17.47 6.35 10.19
C LEU A 57 16.06 6.96 10.18
N LEU A 58 15.17 6.48 9.32
CA LEU A 58 13.83 7.03 9.09
C LEU A 58 12.76 5.98 9.40
N ASP A 59 11.69 6.39 10.05
CA ASP A 59 10.59 5.50 10.42
C ASP A 59 9.52 5.41 9.32
N ALA A 60 9.33 6.51 8.55
CA ALA A 60 8.30 6.54 7.53
C ALA A 60 8.64 7.49 6.37
N PHE A 61 8.06 7.17 5.21
CA PHE A 61 8.29 7.83 3.94
C PHE A 61 6.98 8.30 3.32
N LEU A 62 6.89 9.61 3.05
CA LEU A 62 5.82 10.21 2.26
C LEU A 62 6.15 10.03 0.78
N LEU A 63 5.45 9.16 0.10
CA LEU A 63 5.65 8.84 -1.31
C LEU A 63 4.54 9.49 -2.16
N VAL A 64 4.68 10.78 -2.45
CA VAL A 64 3.63 11.56 -3.12
C VAL A 64 3.64 11.41 -4.65
N ASN A 65 4.80 11.18 -5.23
CA ASN A 65 4.99 11.17 -6.68
C ASN A 65 4.78 9.78 -7.27
N THR A 66 3.57 9.22 -7.09
CA THR A 66 3.20 8.04 -7.88
C THR A 66 2.87 8.50 -9.30
N PRO A 67 3.73 8.24 -10.28
CA PRO A 67 3.53 8.75 -11.63
C PRO A 67 2.21 8.24 -12.20
N PRO A 68 1.53 9.06 -13.02
CA PRO A 68 0.38 8.60 -13.77
C PRO A 68 0.84 7.53 -14.75
N ASN A 69 0.35 6.32 -14.59
CA ASN A 69 0.80 5.20 -15.39
C ASN A 69 -0.13 4.89 -16.53
N ARG A 70 0.47 4.70 -17.69
CA ARG A 70 -0.20 4.15 -18.86
C ARG A 70 -0.30 2.62 -18.83
N GLY A 71 0.01 1.98 -17.71
CA GLY A 71 0.05 0.53 -17.57
C GLY A 71 -0.04 0.06 -16.12
N GLU A 72 0.30 -1.19 -15.88
CA GLU A 72 0.35 -1.75 -14.54
C GLU A 72 1.44 -1.09 -13.70
N VAL A 73 1.09 -0.69 -12.49
CA VAL A 73 2.05 -0.17 -11.52
C VAL A 73 2.67 -1.35 -10.80
N ILE A 74 3.98 -1.45 -10.90
CA ILE A 74 4.74 -2.39 -10.06
C ILE A 74 4.96 -1.69 -8.71
N PRO A 75 4.42 -2.22 -7.60
CA PRO A 75 4.61 -1.64 -6.27
C PRO A 75 6.01 -1.96 -5.74
N MET A 76 7.05 -1.47 -6.41
CA MET A 76 8.45 -1.82 -6.12
C MET A 76 8.84 -1.51 -4.68
N TYR A 77 8.49 -0.32 -4.19
CA TYR A 77 8.88 0.10 -2.85
C TYR A 77 8.24 -0.77 -1.75
N PRO A 78 6.91 -1.01 -1.72
CA PRO A 78 6.32 -1.97 -0.80
C PRO A 78 6.85 -3.40 -0.96
N ALA A 79 7.15 -3.82 -2.19
CA ALA A 79 7.67 -5.17 -2.44
C ALA A 79 9.08 -5.40 -1.87
N VAL A 80 9.90 -4.33 -1.80
CA VAL A 80 11.27 -4.41 -1.26
C VAL A 80 11.31 -4.10 0.23
N TYR A 81 10.54 -3.11 0.67
CA TYR A 81 10.63 -2.56 2.03
C TYR A 81 9.37 -2.81 2.89
N GLY A 82 8.42 -3.60 2.40
CA GLY A 82 7.25 -4.02 3.18
C GLY A 82 7.66 -4.64 4.52
N GLY A 83 7.01 -4.24 5.61
CA GLY A 83 7.37 -4.65 6.96
C GLY A 83 8.64 -4.01 7.55
N ARG A 84 9.40 -3.22 6.77
CA ARG A 84 10.64 -2.57 7.20
C ARG A 84 10.47 -1.08 7.47
N THR A 85 9.53 -0.45 6.83
CA THR A 85 9.24 0.97 6.98
C THR A 85 7.77 1.25 6.76
N ILE A 86 7.31 2.40 7.25
CA ILE A 86 5.95 2.87 7.05
C ILE A 86 5.92 3.75 5.79
N THR A 87 5.05 3.43 4.86
CA THR A 87 4.80 4.27 3.68
C THR A 87 3.45 4.97 3.80
N PHE A 88 3.37 6.22 3.36
CA PHE A 88 2.14 7.02 3.38
C PHE A 88 2.13 8.04 2.24
N GLY A 89 0.97 8.63 1.96
CA GLY A 89 0.85 9.66 0.92
C GLY A 89 0.93 9.16 -0.52
N PHE A 90 1.03 7.86 -0.74
CA PHE A 90 1.20 7.21 -2.04
C PHE A 90 0.25 7.69 -3.12
N GLN A 91 -0.94 8.00 -2.71
CA GLN A 91 -2.02 8.36 -3.60
C GLN A 91 -2.60 9.69 -3.13
N TYR A 92 -1.88 10.77 -3.39
CA TYR A 92 -2.35 12.10 -3.08
C TYR A 92 -3.75 12.36 -3.62
N ILE A 93 -4.63 12.87 -2.75
CA ILE A 93 -6.01 13.21 -3.10
C ILE A 93 -6.04 14.64 -3.59
N ALA A 94 -5.99 14.82 -4.91
CA ALA A 94 -6.14 16.12 -5.55
C ALA A 94 -7.62 16.56 -5.58
N GLY A 95 -7.83 17.85 -5.74
CA GLY A 95 -9.18 18.40 -5.87
C GLY A 95 -10.00 17.73 -6.99
N GLY A 96 -11.24 17.39 -6.72
CA GLY A 96 -12.16 16.73 -7.62
C GLY A 96 -12.15 15.19 -7.59
N ASP A 97 -11.13 14.55 -7.03
CA ASP A 97 -11.12 13.08 -6.90
C ASP A 97 -12.17 12.62 -5.89
N LEU A 98 -12.33 13.35 -4.78
CA LEU A 98 -13.34 13.06 -3.78
C LEU A 98 -14.75 13.33 -4.33
N ASP A 99 -14.94 14.40 -5.12
CA ASP A 99 -16.23 14.72 -5.75
C ASP A 99 -16.64 13.65 -6.78
N ASN A 100 -15.69 13.05 -7.49
CA ASN A 100 -15.94 11.99 -8.45
C ASN A 100 -16.08 10.59 -7.80
N GLY A 101 -15.70 10.43 -6.55
CA GLY A 101 -15.80 9.20 -5.77
C GLY A 101 -14.88 8.07 -6.23
N LEU A 102 -15.06 7.55 -7.44
CA LEU A 102 -14.26 6.41 -7.94
C LEU A 102 -12.73 6.68 -7.98
N PRO A 103 -12.23 7.85 -8.43
CA PRO A 103 -10.80 8.15 -8.35
C PRO A 103 -10.26 8.15 -6.91
N PHE A 104 -11.02 8.69 -5.96
CA PHE A 104 -10.69 8.61 -4.54
C PHE A 104 -10.59 7.16 -4.07
N ARG A 105 -11.63 6.36 -4.37
CA ARG A 105 -11.69 4.96 -3.96
C ARG A 105 -10.55 4.14 -4.57
N ALA A 106 -10.22 4.38 -5.84
CA ALA A 106 -9.10 3.70 -6.51
C ALA A 106 -7.74 4.02 -5.87
N LYS A 107 -7.54 5.27 -5.45
CA LYS A 107 -6.32 5.69 -4.74
C LYS A 107 -6.23 5.03 -3.38
N MET A 108 -7.31 5.01 -2.61
CA MET A 108 -7.35 4.35 -1.30
C MET A 108 -7.26 2.82 -1.42
N ALA A 109 -7.86 2.23 -2.45
CA ALA A 109 -7.73 0.81 -2.76
C ALA A 109 -6.26 0.40 -2.99
N ARG A 110 -5.53 1.19 -3.80
CA ARG A 110 -4.10 0.95 -4.04
C ARG A 110 -3.28 1.09 -2.76
N ALA A 111 -3.51 2.15 -1.97
CA ALA A 111 -2.84 2.33 -0.70
C ALA A 111 -3.07 1.14 0.24
N PHE A 112 -4.31 0.62 0.28
CA PHE A 112 -4.67 -0.54 1.09
C PHE A 112 -3.91 -1.80 0.66
N VAL A 113 -4.01 -2.19 -0.63
CA VAL A 113 -3.36 -3.43 -1.09
C VAL A 113 -1.83 -3.35 -1.08
N TRP A 114 -1.26 -2.14 -1.09
CA TRP A 114 0.18 -1.94 -0.99
C TRP A 114 0.68 -1.78 0.45
N GLY A 115 -0.20 -1.96 1.45
CA GLY A 115 0.16 -1.89 2.86
C GLY A 115 0.50 -0.47 3.37
N ALA A 116 0.28 0.56 2.54
CA ALA A 116 0.53 1.94 2.94
C ALA A 116 -0.48 2.44 3.98
N GLN A 117 -0.10 3.48 4.73
CA GLN A 117 -1.05 4.22 5.55
C GLN A 117 -2.07 4.91 4.63
N LEU A 118 -3.36 4.77 4.98
CA LEU A 118 -4.46 5.36 4.23
C LEU A 118 -4.51 6.88 4.48
N GLY A 119 -4.79 7.63 3.45
CA GLY A 119 -4.79 9.08 3.44
C GLY A 119 -4.03 9.48 2.17
N TRP A 120 -3.83 10.62 1.98
CA TRP A 120 -3.80 11.97 2.44
C TRP A 120 -5.16 12.68 2.16
N VAL A 121 -6.00 12.77 3.16
CA VAL A 121 -7.39 13.22 3.02
C VAL A 121 -7.63 14.40 3.95
N GLY A 122 -8.27 15.44 3.45
CA GLY A 122 -8.69 16.58 4.26
C GLY A 122 -9.93 16.26 5.11
N THR A 123 -10.22 17.11 6.08
CA THR A 123 -11.39 16.98 6.96
C THR A 123 -12.73 17.18 6.24
N ASP A 124 -12.70 17.68 5.01
CA ASP A 124 -13.85 17.83 4.13
C ASP A 124 -14.56 16.51 3.78
N ILE A 125 -13.84 15.37 3.87
CA ILE A 125 -14.43 14.04 3.75
C ILE A 125 -15.55 13.79 4.78
N LEU A 126 -15.57 14.54 5.88
CA LEU A 126 -16.61 14.44 6.90
C LEU A 126 -17.92 15.13 6.51
N ASN A 127 -17.96 15.86 5.40
CA ASN A 127 -19.21 16.42 4.86
C ASN A 127 -20.15 15.29 4.42
N GLU A 128 -21.44 15.49 4.67
CA GLU A 128 -22.49 14.51 4.35
C GLU A 128 -22.47 14.04 2.87
N LYS A 129 -22.14 14.94 1.93
CA LYS A 129 -22.02 14.61 0.51
C LYS A 129 -20.99 13.53 0.20
N TYR A 130 -20.02 13.30 1.09
CA TYR A 130 -18.97 12.29 0.95
C TYR A 130 -19.12 11.09 1.90
N ALA A 131 -20.32 10.91 2.47
CA ALA A 131 -20.56 9.85 3.45
C ALA A 131 -20.15 8.45 2.96
N ARG A 132 -20.36 8.18 1.65
CA ARG A 132 -19.99 6.90 1.02
C ARG A 132 -18.46 6.69 0.96
N GLU A 133 -17.73 7.73 0.61
CA GLU A 133 -16.26 7.73 0.54
C GLU A 133 -15.65 7.65 1.94
N ALA A 134 -16.24 8.34 2.90
CA ALA A 134 -15.86 8.26 4.31
C ALA A 134 -16.09 6.86 4.89
N GLU A 135 -17.22 6.23 4.54
CA GLU A 135 -17.51 4.85 4.94
C GLU A 135 -16.52 3.87 4.32
N TYR A 136 -16.24 3.99 3.02
CA TYR A 136 -15.24 3.16 2.36
C TYR A 136 -13.87 3.28 3.02
N LEU A 137 -13.40 4.51 3.26
CA LEU A 137 -12.13 4.75 3.95
C LEU A 137 -12.11 4.12 5.35
N ARG A 138 -13.22 4.21 6.09
CA ARG A 138 -13.37 3.59 7.40
C ARG A 138 -13.27 2.06 7.32
N ASN A 139 -13.93 1.45 6.33
CA ASN A 139 -13.88 0.01 6.10
C ASN A 139 -12.47 -0.46 5.79
N LEU A 140 -11.75 0.24 4.90
CA LEU A 140 -10.34 -0.03 4.62
C LEU A 140 -9.48 0.08 5.88
N ALA A 141 -9.64 1.15 6.64
CA ALA A 141 -8.84 1.41 7.85
C ALA A 141 -9.07 0.34 8.94
N GLN A 142 -10.32 -0.06 9.16
CA GLN A 142 -10.66 -1.09 10.12
C GLN A 142 -10.15 -2.47 9.69
N CYS A 143 -10.33 -2.83 8.41
CA CYS A 143 -9.79 -4.07 7.85
C CYS A 143 -8.25 -4.09 7.95
N ARG A 144 -7.57 -3.00 7.55
CA ARG A 144 -6.11 -2.85 7.67
C ARG A 144 -5.63 -3.01 9.11
N ARG A 145 -6.33 -2.41 10.08
CA ARG A 145 -6.00 -2.52 11.50
C ARG A 145 -6.10 -3.97 12.00
N ARG A 146 -7.09 -4.74 11.55
CA ARG A 146 -7.26 -6.15 11.93
C ARG A 146 -6.25 -7.06 11.23
N ALA A 147 -5.87 -6.71 10.02
CA ALA A 147 -4.91 -7.43 9.20
C ALA A 147 -3.51 -6.79 9.24
N HIS A 148 -3.15 -6.10 10.33
CA HIS A 148 -1.89 -5.35 10.44
C HIS A 148 -0.65 -6.25 10.31
N ASP A 149 -0.74 -7.52 10.73
CA ASP A 149 0.34 -8.51 10.61
C ASP A 149 0.76 -8.71 9.15
N PHE A 150 -0.17 -8.51 8.22
CA PHE A 150 0.08 -8.55 6.78
C PHE A 150 0.41 -7.17 6.22
N LEU A 151 -0.51 -6.21 6.37
CA LEU A 151 -0.48 -4.93 5.67
C LEU A 151 0.43 -3.87 6.31
N ALA A 152 0.96 -4.11 7.50
CA ALA A 152 1.90 -3.21 8.16
C ALA A 152 3.26 -3.85 8.41
N TYR A 153 3.30 -5.14 8.72
CA TYR A 153 4.51 -5.83 9.11
C TYR A 153 4.89 -6.98 8.17
N GLY A 154 4.01 -7.33 7.24
CA GLY A 154 4.23 -8.47 6.35
C GLY A 154 5.20 -8.17 5.20
N GLU A 155 5.75 -9.25 4.65
CA GLU A 155 6.50 -9.27 3.40
C GLU A 155 5.54 -9.38 2.22
N MET A 156 5.67 -8.49 1.22
CA MET A 156 4.84 -8.55 0.02
C MET A 156 5.25 -9.72 -0.88
N LEU A 157 4.28 -10.51 -1.28
CA LEU A 157 4.45 -11.64 -2.19
C LEU A 157 4.02 -11.28 -3.61
N PRO A 158 4.29 -12.15 -4.61
CA PRO A 158 3.78 -11.95 -5.96
C PRO A 158 2.27 -11.73 -5.98
N VAL A 159 1.83 -10.72 -6.73
CA VAL A 159 0.42 -10.31 -6.80
C VAL A 159 -0.44 -11.45 -7.35
N PRO A 160 -1.52 -11.83 -6.65
CA PRO A 160 -2.45 -12.85 -7.14
C PRO A 160 -3.27 -12.34 -8.33
N VAL A 161 -3.60 -13.25 -9.23
CA VAL A 161 -4.51 -12.95 -10.34
C VAL A 161 -5.94 -13.06 -9.85
N VAL A 162 -6.70 -11.98 -10.01
CA VAL A 162 -8.15 -11.94 -9.76
C VAL A 162 -8.87 -12.04 -11.09
N VAL A 163 -9.78 -13.01 -11.22
CA VAL A 163 -10.59 -13.21 -12.42
C VAL A 163 -12.07 -13.08 -12.13
N GLY A 164 -12.85 -12.81 -13.18
CA GLY A 164 -14.30 -12.68 -13.06
C GLY A 164 -14.81 -11.29 -12.70
N VAL A 165 -13.92 -10.29 -12.61
CA VAL A 165 -14.27 -8.90 -12.34
C VAL A 165 -14.04 -8.03 -13.58
N PRO A 166 -14.90 -7.02 -13.85
CA PRO A 166 -14.72 -6.11 -14.97
C PRO A 166 -13.53 -5.16 -14.71
N LYS A 167 -13.01 -4.56 -15.79
CA LYS A 167 -12.17 -3.38 -15.69
C LYS A 167 -13.01 -2.12 -15.62
N VAL A 168 -12.56 -1.16 -14.84
CA VAL A 168 -13.18 0.17 -14.70
C VAL A 168 -12.20 1.25 -15.12
N ALA A 169 -12.68 2.20 -15.90
CA ALA A 169 -11.93 3.37 -16.30
C ALA A 169 -11.97 4.41 -15.18
N ILE A 170 -10.84 5.00 -14.87
CA ILE A 170 -10.65 5.94 -13.78
C ILE A 170 -9.96 7.18 -14.32
N ASP A 171 -10.66 8.32 -14.25
CA ASP A 171 -10.09 9.63 -14.57
C ASP A 171 -9.73 10.34 -13.26
N ALA A 172 -8.45 10.30 -12.91
CA ALA A 172 -7.93 10.82 -11.65
C ALA A 172 -7.10 12.09 -11.87
N LYS A 173 -6.89 12.85 -10.79
CA LYS A 173 -6.02 14.02 -10.79
C LYS A 173 -4.61 13.67 -10.35
N ALA A 174 -3.62 14.28 -11.02
CA ALA A 174 -2.22 14.19 -10.61
C ALA A 174 -1.93 15.16 -9.45
N PRO A 175 -0.89 14.92 -8.64
CA PRO A 175 -0.58 15.72 -7.47
C PRO A 175 -0.41 17.21 -7.78
N PHE A 176 0.33 17.60 -8.72
CA PHE A 176 0.69 19.01 -8.99
C PHE A 176 -0.02 19.60 -10.22
N GLY A 177 -1.21 19.10 -10.52
CA GLY A 177 -2.05 19.54 -11.63
C GLY A 177 -2.11 18.54 -12.78
N GLY A 178 -3.06 18.76 -13.68
CA GLY A 178 -3.36 17.81 -14.73
C GLY A 178 -4.18 16.62 -14.26
N GLY A 179 -4.43 15.70 -15.18
CA GLY A 179 -5.15 14.46 -14.91
C GLY A 179 -4.53 13.29 -15.66
N TYR A 180 -4.93 12.11 -15.29
CA TYR A 180 -4.54 10.88 -15.97
C TYR A 180 -5.70 9.89 -15.98
N ARG A 181 -5.72 9.08 -17.01
CA ARG A 181 -6.69 7.99 -17.15
C ARG A 181 -5.98 6.66 -17.05
N LEU A 182 -6.57 5.75 -16.29
CA LEU A 182 -6.10 4.38 -16.18
C LEU A 182 -7.29 3.41 -16.14
N GLU A 183 -7.03 2.14 -16.38
CA GLU A 183 -8.00 1.08 -16.22
C GLU A 183 -7.49 0.11 -15.15
N LEU A 184 -8.36 -0.18 -14.17
CA LEU A 184 -8.08 -1.16 -13.12
C LEU A 184 -9.19 -2.22 -13.09
N PRO A 185 -8.89 -3.45 -12.65
CA PRO A 185 -9.95 -4.38 -12.23
C PRO A 185 -10.80 -3.75 -11.13
N ALA A 186 -12.12 -3.97 -11.15
CA ALA A 186 -13.05 -3.49 -10.14
C ALA A 186 -12.65 -3.94 -8.72
N VAL A 187 -12.04 -5.11 -8.63
CA VAL A 187 -11.38 -5.63 -7.41
C VAL A 187 -9.90 -5.77 -7.68
N ILE A 188 -9.09 -5.14 -6.86
CA ILE A 188 -7.63 -5.28 -6.87
C ILE A 188 -7.16 -6.07 -5.67
N ALA A 189 -6.00 -6.73 -5.82
CA ALA A 189 -5.45 -7.63 -4.81
C ALA A 189 -3.96 -7.47 -4.59
N SER A 190 -3.52 -7.96 -3.44
CA SER A 190 -2.11 -8.22 -3.11
C SER A 190 -1.99 -9.46 -2.23
N ALA A 191 -0.79 -10.00 -2.11
CA ALA A 191 -0.50 -11.11 -1.22
C ALA A 191 0.66 -10.72 -0.28
N TRP A 192 0.59 -11.18 0.96
CA TRP A 192 1.50 -10.83 2.03
C TRP A 192 1.80 -12.05 2.89
N ARG A 193 3.01 -12.13 3.41
CA ARG A 193 3.40 -13.12 4.43
C ARG A 193 3.66 -12.39 5.74
N SER A 194 3.03 -12.84 6.82
CA SER A 194 3.30 -12.37 8.17
C SER A 194 4.51 -13.10 8.79
N ASP A 195 5.03 -12.58 9.88
CA ASP A 195 6.21 -13.14 10.56
C ASP A 195 5.99 -14.57 11.07
N ASN A 196 4.74 -14.96 11.37
CA ASN A 196 4.40 -16.33 11.78
C ASN A 196 4.23 -17.30 10.59
N GLY A 197 4.37 -16.81 9.35
CA GLY A 197 4.26 -17.58 8.13
C GLY A 197 2.85 -17.68 7.52
N ASP A 198 1.83 -17.11 8.14
CA ASP A 198 0.49 -17.00 7.54
C ASP A 198 0.53 -16.16 6.28
N ILE A 199 -0.37 -16.46 5.34
CA ILE A 199 -0.54 -15.68 4.11
C ILE A 199 -1.83 -14.87 4.19
N GLY A 200 -1.72 -13.57 3.88
CA GLY A 200 -2.86 -12.67 3.74
C GLY A 200 -3.06 -12.28 2.27
N ILE A 201 -4.24 -12.55 1.71
CA ILE A 201 -4.63 -12.05 0.39
C ILE A 201 -5.58 -10.89 0.61
N ALA A 202 -5.05 -9.68 0.44
CA ALA A 202 -5.85 -8.46 0.56
C ALA A 202 -6.61 -8.20 -0.74
N LEU A 203 -7.91 -7.95 -0.63
CA LEU A 203 -8.83 -7.67 -1.71
C LEU A 203 -9.63 -6.42 -1.39
N THR A 204 -9.90 -5.57 -2.39
CA THR A 204 -10.82 -4.45 -2.21
C THR A 204 -11.63 -4.19 -3.47
N ASN A 205 -12.94 -4.07 -3.29
CA ASN A 205 -13.91 -3.63 -4.30
C ASN A 205 -14.07 -2.11 -4.19
N MET A 206 -13.61 -1.38 -5.21
CA MET A 206 -13.67 0.08 -5.24
C MET A 206 -14.96 0.60 -5.92
N THR A 207 -15.83 -0.28 -6.41
CA THR A 207 -17.02 0.10 -7.20
C THR A 207 -18.28 0.18 -6.34
N ASP A 208 -19.34 0.71 -6.93
CA ASP A 208 -20.67 0.80 -6.32
C ASP A 208 -21.53 -0.46 -6.54
N GLU A 209 -20.96 -1.49 -7.15
CA GLU A 209 -21.61 -2.77 -7.45
C GLU A 209 -20.93 -3.92 -6.71
N GLU A 210 -21.71 -4.95 -6.40
CA GLU A 210 -21.18 -6.22 -5.90
C GLU A 210 -20.31 -6.88 -6.97
N GLN A 211 -19.19 -7.45 -6.56
CA GLN A 211 -18.24 -8.13 -7.43
C GLN A 211 -17.99 -9.56 -6.96
N THR A 212 -17.88 -10.48 -7.90
CA THR A 212 -17.49 -11.87 -7.61
C THR A 212 -16.07 -12.10 -8.08
N ALA A 213 -15.12 -12.05 -7.15
CA ALA A 213 -13.71 -12.22 -7.41
C ALA A 213 -13.31 -13.70 -7.25
N ARG A 214 -12.74 -14.30 -8.29
CA ARG A 214 -12.21 -15.67 -8.23
C ARG A 214 -10.70 -15.64 -8.15
N LEU A 215 -10.18 -16.44 -7.22
CA LEU A 215 -8.76 -16.61 -6.97
C LEU A 215 -8.38 -18.07 -7.25
N ASP A 216 -7.27 -18.26 -7.93
CA ASP A 216 -6.62 -19.54 -8.12
C ASP A 216 -5.15 -19.41 -7.73
N LEU A 217 -4.89 -19.71 -6.46
CA LEU A 217 -3.62 -19.43 -5.81
C LEU A 217 -2.72 -20.67 -5.85
N SER A 218 -1.50 -20.51 -6.31
CA SER A 218 -0.48 -21.56 -6.21
C SER A 218 0.15 -21.55 -4.82
N ALA A 219 0.01 -22.63 -4.06
CA ALA A 219 0.64 -22.79 -2.76
C ALA A 219 2.15 -22.52 -2.84
N MET A 220 2.83 -23.06 -3.84
CA MET A 220 4.28 -22.90 -4.04
C MET A 220 4.67 -21.43 -4.28
N ARG A 221 3.87 -20.66 -5.05
CA ARG A 221 4.12 -19.22 -5.26
C ARG A 221 3.94 -18.39 -4.01
N LEU A 222 3.11 -18.87 -3.09
CA LEU A 222 2.92 -18.28 -1.76
C LEU A 222 3.96 -18.78 -0.74
N GLY A 223 4.88 -19.65 -1.14
CA GLY A 223 5.85 -20.27 -0.25
C GLY A 223 5.25 -21.30 0.71
N LEU A 224 4.08 -21.85 0.36
CA LEU A 224 3.38 -22.87 1.11
C LEU A 224 3.67 -24.27 0.55
N SER A 225 3.49 -25.31 1.37
CA SER A 225 3.66 -26.70 0.94
C SER A 225 2.60 -27.12 -0.08
N SER A 226 3.01 -27.79 -1.14
CA SER A 226 2.06 -28.35 -2.11
C SER A 226 1.19 -29.50 -1.56
N ARG A 227 1.50 -30.01 -0.37
CA ARG A 227 0.79 -31.08 0.33
C ARG A 227 0.21 -30.62 1.68
N GLY A 228 0.21 -29.30 1.92
CA GLY A 228 -0.30 -28.72 3.16
C GLY A 228 -1.80 -28.81 3.28
N ARG A 229 -2.28 -28.74 4.52
CA ARG A 229 -3.65 -28.42 4.87
C ARG A 229 -3.66 -26.99 5.40
N TYR A 230 -4.65 -26.21 4.99
CA TYR A 230 -4.73 -24.77 5.28
C TYR A 230 -6.12 -24.45 5.80
N HIS A 231 -6.14 -23.64 6.85
CA HIS A 231 -7.36 -23.01 7.34
C HIS A 231 -7.49 -21.64 6.68
N LEU A 232 -8.68 -21.35 6.17
CA LEU A 232 -9.02 -20.08 5.56
C LEU A 232 -9.97 -19.33 6.49
N SER A 233 -9.65 -18.07 6.75
CA SER A 233 -10.56 -17.13 7.41
C SER A 233 -10.64 -15.82 6.62
N ARG A 234 -11.74 -15.10 6.81
CA ARG A 234 -11.99 -13.79 6.24
C ARG A 234 -11.83 -12.73 7.32
N VAL A 235 -10.88 -11.83 7.16
CA VAL A 235 -10.70 -10.65 8.00
C VAL A 235 -11.34 -9.45 7.30
N SER A 236 -12.33 -8.83 7.93
CA SER A 236 -13.06 -7.66 7.40
C SER A 236 -13.06 -6.52 8.42
N ALA A 237 -13.72 -5.41 8.08
CA ALA A 237 -13.93 -4.31 9.02
C ALA A 237 -14.69 -4.73 10.29
N SER A 238 -15.60 -5.72 10.20
CA SER A 238 -16.43 -6.20 11.31
C SER A 238 -15.74 -7.24 12.19
N GLY A 239 -14.79 -8.00 11.66
CA GLY A 239 -14.12 -9.07 12.41
C GLY A 239 -13.40 -10.07 11.54
N GLU A 240 -13.03 -11.19 12.15
CA GLU A 240 -12.49 -12.37 11.49
C GLU A 240 -13.46 -13.53 11.65
N GLU A 241 -13.71 -14.26 10.58
CA GLU A 241 -14.60 -15.43 10.54
C GLU A 241 -13.96 -16.57 9.73
N PRO A 242 -14.06 -17.81 10.17
CA PRO A 242 -13.61 -18.96 9.39
C PRO A 242 -14.50 -19.14 8.16
N ILE A 243 -13.88 -19.46 7.01
CA ILE A 243 -14.58 -19.70 5.75
C ILE A 243 -14.37 -21.10 5.20
N GLY A 244 -13.44 -21.88 5.77
CA GLY A 244 -13.24 -23.28 5.42
C GLY A 244 -11.79 -23.72 5.43
N ASP A 245 -11.59 -24.92 4.92
CA ASP A 245 -10.27 -25.53 4.77
C ASP A 245 -9.95 -25.76 3.30
N SER A 246 -8.68 -25.76 2.96
CA SER A 246 -8.17 -26.12 1.64
C SER A 246 -6.98 -27.04 1.76
N THR A 247 -6.71 -27.82 0.71
CA THR A 247 -5.56 -28.73 0.67
C THR A 247 -4.96 -28.76 -0.72
N GLY A 248 -3.67 -29.11 -0.80
CA GLY A 248 -2.99 -29.39 -2.05
C GLY A 248 -2.26 -28.19 -2.67
N PRO A 249 -1.81 -28.33 -3.92
CA PRO A 249 -0.91 -27.35 -4.55
C PRO A 249 -1.61 -26.08 -5.03
N ARG A 250 -2.95 -26.09 -5.12
CA ARG A 250 -3.75 -24.97 -5.58
C ARG A 250 -4.92 -24.72 -4.64
N LEU A 251 -5.04 -23.47 -4.21
CA LEU A 251 -6.14 -23.01 -3.37
C LEU A 251 -7.08 -22.18 -4.24
N GLN A 252 -8.30 -22.70 -4.43
CA GLN A 252 -9.34 -22.00 -5.18
C GLN A 252 -10.34 -21.38 -4.22
N HIS A 253 -10.62 -20.10 -4.43
CA HIS A 253 -11.57 -19.38 -3.61
C HIS A 253 -12.39 -18.41 -4.48
N THR A 254 -13.66 -18.29 -4.14
CA THR A 254 -14.56 -17.28 -4.73
C THR A 254 -15.03 -16.36 -3.64
N GLU A 255 -14.69 -15.08 -3.75
CA GLU A 255 -15.07 -14.05 -2.80
C GLU A 255 -16.15 -13.16 -3.41
N VAL A 256 -17.30 -13.08 -2.75
CA VAL A 256 -18.35 -12.13 -3.06
C VAL A 256 -18.11 -10.86 -2.27
N MET A 257 -17.78 -9.80 -2.97
CA MET A 257 -17.39 -8.53 -2.37
C MET A 257 -18.51 -7.50 -2.53
N PRO A 258 -19.16 -7.09 -1.43
CA PRO A 258 -20.12 -5.99 -1.47
C PRO A 258 -19.52 -4.72 -2.09
N PRO A 259 -20.36 -3.77 -2.53
CA PRO A 259 -19.88 -2.46 -2.96
C PRO A 259 -18.99 -1.81 -1.90
N ARG A 260 -17.91 -1.17 -2.35
CA ARG A 260 -17.02 -0.36 -1.48
C ARG A 260 -16.55 -1.11 -0.23
N SER A 261 -16.07 -2.35 -0.42
CA SER A 261 -15.64 -3.24 0.66
C SER A 261 -14.18 -3.65 0.54
N ALA A 262 -13.64 -4.16 1.64
CA ALA A 262 -12.32 -4.76 1.70
C ALA A 262 -12.30 -5.96 2.62
N VAL A 263 -11.51 -6.95 2.26
CA VAL A 263 -11.25 -8.14 3.07
C VAL A 263 -9.79 -8.55 2.95
N VAL A 264 -9.30 -9.27 3.94
CA VAL A 264 -8.06 -10.04 3.84
C VAL A 264 -8.39 -11.50 4.11
N LEU A 265 -8.15 -12.35 3.13
CA LEU A 265 -8.25 -13.80 3.30
C LEU A 265 -6.95 -14.27 3.96
N ARG A 266 -7.06 -14.75 5.20
CA ARG A 266 -5.94 -15.36 5.92
C ARG A 266 -5.89 -16.84 5.57
N ILE A 267 -4.71 -17.33 5.23
CA ILE A 267 -4.40 -18.73 4.97
C ILE A 267 -3.33 -19.12 6.00
N SER A 268 -3.70 -19.95 6.97
CA SER A 268 -2.81 -20.45 8.00
C SER A 268 -2.58 -21.95 7.84
N THR A 269 -1.41 -22.43 8.26
CA THR A 269 -1.13 -23.87 8.31
C THR A 269 -1.74 -24.49 9.55
N SER A 270 -2.23 -25.73 9.42
CA SER A 270 -2.71 -26.54 10.54
C SER A 270 -1.60 -26.98 11.44
#